data_e2e7a6dd8aeecb340203b5f78d53f185
#
_entry.id   e2e7a6dd8aeecb340203b5f78d53f185
#
_cell.length_a   1.000
_cell.length_b   1.000
_cell.length_c   1.000
_cell.angle_alpha   90.00
_cell.angle_beta   90.00
_cell.angle_gamma   90.00
#
_symmetry.space_group_name_H-M   'P 1'
#
loop_
_entity.id
_entity.type
_entity.pdbx_description
1 polymer ?
#
loop_
_entity_poly.entity_id
_entity_poly.type
_entity_poly.pdbx_seq_one_letter_code
_entity_poly.pdbx_strand_id
1 'polypeptide(L)'
;MKRVWLRAAALALAVAGAVAGLTVYFSTENIPRCLVSGVDTWRPPTDGRTHRYEVVILDGSACFFDMDRQQRLVGALPLSRAQWLAVETPAASDTLRVTDTDHGVVFETRRGLLGVRALDLRTKRRLYVTRFKGFTWNPRFGPDPPSHGLSLAPDRPELWVLDAPNSVIHIFDVSELPGAPPRRLEDVRLSKPISGEENPCKRACGRIGSLLHSADGRFVYVGDAGDVIDTRTREIVANLEALHNSRVQLEVDWVGGKAAFPGRK
;
A
#
# COMPACT_ATOMS: atom_id res chain seq x y z
N MET A 1 15.66 0.24 -10.72
CA MET A 1 16.15 0.40 -9.34
C MET A 1 16.62 1.84 -9.01
N LYS A 2 17.64 2.42 -9.65
CA LYS A 2 18.14 3.80 -9.31
C LYS A 2 17.09 4.92 -9.30
N ARG A 3 16.04 4.88 -10.14
CA ARG A 3 14.99 5.93 -10.18
C ARG A 3 13.97 5.88 -9.04
N VAL A 4 13.74 4.73 -8.45
CA VAL A 4 12.86 4.58 -7.27
C VAL A 4 13.54 5.13 -6.03
N TRP A 5 14.84 4.88 -5.88
CA TRP A 5 15.64 5.42 -4.78
C TRP A 5 15.77 6.95 -4.81
N LEU A 6 15.90 7.53 -6.00
CA LEU A 6 15.93 8.99 -6.15
C LEU A 6 14.60 9.66 -5.76
N ARG A 7 13.47 8.98 -5.91
CA ARG A 7 12.15 9.53 -5.62
C ARG A 7 11.77 9.37 -4.14
N ALA A 8 12.10 8.23 -3.53
CA ALA A 8 12.00 8.06 -2.08
C ALA A 8 12.93 9.06 -1.36
N ALA A 9 14.15 9.28 -1.89
CA ALA A 9 15.06 10.29 -1.39
C ALA A 9 14.53 11.72 -1.56
N ALA A 10 13.84 12.02 -2.66
CA ALA A 10 13.25 13.35 -2.88
C ALA A 10 12.08 13.63 -1.90
N LEU A 11 11.27 12.61 -1.60
CA LEU A 11 10.23 12.73 -0.57
C LEU A 11 10.83 12.80 0.83
N ALA A 12 11.90 12.04 1.09
CA ALA A 12 12.67 12.10 2.32
C ALA A 12 13.24 13.49 2.57
N LEU A 13 13.83 14.09 1.55
CA LEU A 13 14.32 15.48 1.59
C LEU A 13 13.17 16.47 1.73
N ALA A 14 11.99 16.20 1.15
CA ALA A 14 10.82 17.04 1.29
C ALA A 14 10.23 17.00 2.70
N VAL A 15 10.15 15.81 3.31
CA VAL A 15 9.69 15.64 4.71
C VAL A 15 10.75 16.18 5.68
N ALA A 16 12.03 15.90 5.46
CA ALA A 16 13.13 16.40 6.28
C ALA A 16 13.35 17.91 6.09
N GLY A 17 13.23 18.44 4.89
CA GLY A 17 13.32 19.86 4.59
C GLY A 17 12.17 20.68 5.15
N ALA A 18 10.95 20.12 5.19
CA ALA A 18 9.80 20.73 5.85
C ALA A 18 10.00 20.88 7.37
N VAL A 19 10.78 19.97 7.95
CA VAL A 19 11.11 19.99 9.40
C VAL A 19 12.26 20.95 9.74
N ALA A 20 13.19 21.18 8.81
CA ALA A 20 14.43 21.90 9.10
C ALA A 20 14.38 23.42 8.89
N GLY A 21 13.34 23.98 8.28
CA GLY A 21 13.41 25.37 7.85
C GLY A 21 12.12 26.15 7.63
N LEU A 22 10.95 25.71 8.13
CA LEU A 22 9.69 26.35 7.78
C LEU A 22 9.00 27.08 8.92
N THR A 23 9.28 28.38 9.02
CA THR A 23 8.22 29.36 9.26
C THR A 23 7.49 29.56 7.93
N VAL A 24 6.60 28.64 7.54
CA VAL A 24 5.78 28.82 6.35
C VAL A 24 4.55 29.64 6.73
N TYR A 25 4.41 30.75 6.04
CA TYR A 25 3.17 31.51 5.96
C TYR A 25 2.08 30.57 5.45
N PHE A 26 1.22 30.07 6.35
CA PHE A 26 0.03 29.32 5.98
C PHE A 26 -1.02 30.30 5.45
N SER A 27 -1.30 30.26 4.17
CA SER A 27 -2.57 30.79 3.69
C SER A 27 -3.67 29.84 4.21
N THR A 28 -4.75 30.39 4.72
CA THR A 28 -5.88 29.67 5.32
C THR A 28 -6.65 28.75 4.36
N GLU A 29 -6.20 28.62 3.12
CA GLU A 29 -6.83 27.81 2.07
C GLU A 29 -6.30 26.36 1.98
N ASN A 30 -5.19 26.01 2.66
CA ASN A 30 -4.58 24.69 2.62
C ASN A 30 -4.68 23.98 3.97
N ILE A 31 -5.90 23.74 4.45
CA ILE A 31 -6.11 22.84 5.57
C ILE A 31 -5.78 21.42 5.10
N PRO A 32 -4.83 20.71 5.76
CA PRO A 32 -4.53 19.33 5.44
C PRO A 32 -5.82 18.48 5.54
N ARG A 33 -6.25 17.94 4.40
CA ARG A 33 -7.50 17.16 4.37
C ARG A 33 -7.19 15.67 4.58
N CYS A 34 -6.71 15.32 5.74
CA CYS A 34 -6.74 13.93 6.20
C CYS A 34 -8.16 13.58 6.69
N LEU A 35 -9.17 13.90 5.90
CA LEU A 35 -10.59 13.56 6.01
C LEU A 35 -11.28 13.89 7.35
N VAL A 36 -10.53 14.23 8.39
CA VAL A 36 -11.05 14.59 9.71
C VAL A 36 -10.84 16.08 9.96
N SER A 37 -11.90 16.83 10.15
CA SER A 37 -11.82 18.23 10.61
C SER A 37 -11.14 18.25 11.99
N GLY A 38 -10.08 19.07 12.14
CA GLY A 38 -9.39 19.26 13.42
C GLY A 38 -8.16 18.39 13.64
N VAL A 39 -7.57 17.84 12.59
CA VAL A 39 -6.27 17.19 12.70
C VAL A 39 -5.15 18.21 12.89
N ASP A 40 -4.36 18.03 13.92
CA ASP A 40 -3.20 18.87 14.20
C ASP A 40 -2.12 18.76 13.12
N THR A 41 -1.36 19.82 12.93
CA THR A 41 -0.14 19.76 12.15
C THR A 41 0.82 18.74 12.78
N TRP A 42 1.22 17.72 12.00
CA TRP A 42 2.16 16.73 12.50
C TRP A 42 3.48 17.39 12.89
N ARG A 43 3.99 16.97 14.04
CA ARG A 43 5.30 17.39 14.54
C ARG A 43 6.15 16.16 14.84
N PRO A 44 7.44 16.19 14.46
CA PRO A 44 8.33 15.09 14.77
C PRO A 44 8.45 14.89 16.28
N PRO A 45 8.45 13.64 16.76
CA PRO A 45 8.66 13.33 18.15
C PRO A 45 10.07 13.74 18.60
N THR A 46 10.19 14.24 19.83
CA THR A 46 11.45 14.73 20.42
C THR A 46 11.89 13.91 21.63
N ASP A 47 11.20 12.80 21.90
CA ASP A 47 11.44 11.96 23.08
C ASP A 47 12.61 10.98 22.93
N GLY A 48 13.32 11.01 21.80
CA GLY A 48 14.47 10.16 21.49
C GLY A 48 14.13 8.69 21.20
N ARG A 49 12.85 8.33 21.22
CA ARG A 49 12.40 6.96 20.90
C ARG A 49 12.25 6.77 19.40
N THR A 50 12.19 5.51 18.98
CA THR A 50 11.75 5.15 17.63
C THR A 50 10.23 5.19 17.56
N HIS A 51 9.70 5.88 16.55
CA HIS A 51 8.28 5.91 16.22
C HIS A 51 8.10 5.48 14.78
N ARG A 52 7.09 4.65 14.52
CA ARG A 52 6.80 4.13 13.19
C ARG A 52 5.48 4.68 12.68
N TYR A 53 5.51 5.21 11.49
CA TYR A 53 4.35 5.82 10.86
C TYR A 53 4.06 5.21 9.51
N GLU A 54 2.82 4.82 9.29
CA GLU A 54 2.30 4.73 7.93
C GLU A 54 1.85 6.12 7.49
N VAL A 55 2.33 6.56 6.36
CA VAL A 55 2.04 7.89 5.82
C VAL A 55 1.26 7.75 4.54
N VAL A 56 0.02 8.21 4.56
CA VAL A 56 -0.87 8.21 3.39
C VAL A 56 -0.88 9.60 2.76
N ILE A 57 -0.63 9.67 1.47
CA ILE A 57 -0.69 10.92 0.72
C ILE A 57 -2.06 11.06 0.10
N LEU A 58 -2.77 12.11 0.48
CA LEU A 58 -4.13 12.38 0.02
C LEU A 58 -4.36 13.88 -0.15
N ASP A 59 -4.91 14.30 -1.30
CA ASP A 59 -5.34 15.68 -1.58
C ASP A 59 -4.31 16.76 -1.19
N GLY A 60 -3.04 16.53 -1.53
CA GLY A 60 -1.96 17.47 -1.21
C GLY A 60 -1.50 17.48 0.25
N SER A 61 -1.84 16.44 1.01
CA SER A 61 -1.45 16.28 2.41
C SER A 61 -0.81 14.93 2.65
N ALA A 62 0.16 14.89 3.57
CA ALA A 62 0.72 13.66 4.13
C ALA A 62 0.10 13.41 5.50
N CYS A 63 -0.64 12.33 5.65
CA CYS A 63 -1.36 11.94 6.86
C CYS A 63 -0.56 10.88 7.60
N PHE A 64 -0.18 11.13 8.85
CA PHE A 64 0.67 10.27 9.64
C PHE A 64 -0.16 9.41 10.60
N PHE A 65 -0.08 8.10 10.43
CA PHE A 65 -0.72 7.11 11.29
C PHE A 65 0.33 6.39 12.12
N ASP A 66 0.18 6.44 13.44
CA ASP A 66 1.11 5.77 14.38
C ASP A 66 0.84 4.26 14.38
N MET A 67 1.77 3.50 13.82
CA MET A 67 1.66 2.04 13.66
C MET A 67 1.68 1.31 15.00
N ASP A 68 2.31 1.88 16.01
CA ASP A 68 2.43 1.28 17.34
C ASP A 68 1.25 1.65 18.26
N ARG A 69 0.36 2.56 17.82
CA ARG A 69 -0.84 3.01 18.52
C ARG A 69 -2.12 2.73 17.72
N GLN A 70 -2.30 1.50 17.31
CA GLN A 70 -3.51 1.05 16.61
C GLN A 70 -3.84 1.88 15.35
N GLN A 71 -2.82 2.28 14.61
CA GLN A 71 -2.96 3.09 13.39
C GLN A 71 -3.67 4.43 13.62
N ARG A 72 -3.48 5.04 14.80
CA ARG A 72 -4.10 6.31 15.13
C ARG A 72 -3.50 7.45 14.28
N LEU A 73 -4.36 8.25 13.67
CA LEU A 73 -3.95 9.50 13.02
C LEU A 73 -3.38 10.46 14.06
N VAL A 74 -2.12 10.83 13.90
CA VAL A 74 -1.39 11.69 14.87
C VAL A 74 -1.07 13.07 14.31
N GLY A 75 -1.34 13.32 13.05
CA GLY A 75 -1.17 14.61 12.45
C GLY A 75 -1.07 14.55 10.92
N ALA A 76 -1.01 15.73 10.31
CA ALA A 76 -0.84 15.87 8.89
C ALA A 76 0.13 17.00 8.53
N LEU A 77 0.77 16.88 7.36
CA LEU A 77 1.58 17.94 6.75
C LEU A 77 1.02 18.31 5.39
N PRO A 78 0.84 19.60 5.10
CA PRO A 78 0.51 20.04 3.74
C PRO A 78 1.74 19.82 2.83
N LEU A 79 1.49 19.32 1.64
CA LEU A 79 2.52 19.17 0.60
C LEU A 79 2.44 20.36 -0.37
N SER A 80 3.58 20.90 -0.75
CA SER A 80 3.65 21.82 -1.88
C SER A 80 3.25 21.10 -3.17
N ARG A 81 2.79 21.85 -4.17
CA ARG A 81 2.41 21.27 -5.47
C ARG A 81 3.55 20.45 -6.11
N ALA A 82 4.80 20.88 -5.97
CA ALA A 82 5.94 20.15 -6.47
C ALA A 82 6.18 18.83 -5.72
N GLN A 83 6.02 18.82 -4.40
CA GLN A 83 6.10 17.62 -3.58
C GLN A 83 4.98 16.65 -3.91
N TRP A 84 3.75 17.15 -4.02
CA TRP A 84 2.58 16.35 -4.38
C TRP A 84 2.74 15.72 -5.76
N LEU A 85 3.12 16.48 -6.79
CA LEU A 85 3.39 15.94 -8.12
C LEU A 85 4.54 14.93 -8.13
N ALA A 86 5.56 15.11 -7.31
CA ALA A 86 6.66 14.15 -7.19
C ALA A 86 6.21 12.80 -6.60
N VAL A 87 5.17 12.81 -5.75
CA VAL A 87 4.60 11.61 -5.14
C VAL A 87 3.52 10.98 -6.02
N GLU A 88 2.66 11.80 -6.64
CA GLU A 88 1.59 11.32 -7.54
C GLU A 88 2.08 10.79 -8.87
N THR A 89 3.24 11.28 -9.38
CA THR A 89 3.84 10.68 -10.58
C THR A 89 4.25 9.25 -10.24
N PRO A 90 3.46 8.30 -10.64
CA PRO A 90 3.48 7.02 -10.03
C PRO A 90 4.74 6.28 -10.43
N ALA A 91 5.46 6.10 -9.42
CA ALA A 91 5.52 4.75 -9.02
C ALA A 91 4.17 4.18 -8.56
N ALA A 92 2.99 4.73 -8.99
CA ALA A 92 1.74 4.02 -8.97
C ALA A 92 1.98 2.72 -9.74
N SER A 93 2.89 2.25 -9.15
CA SER A 93 3.41 0.94 -8.98
C SER A 93 2.49 0.06 -9.73
N ASP A 94 3.03 -0.57 -10.58
CA ASP A 94 2.49 -1.83 -10.98
C ASP A 94 2.26 -2.71 -9.73
N THR A 95 1.20 -2.39 -8.97
CA THR A 95 0.63 -3.34 -8.02
C THR A 95 0.17 -4.61 -8.74
N LEU A 96 0.42 -4.67 -10.03
CA LEU A 96 0.17 -5.77 -10.94
C LEU A 96 1.32 -6.77 -10.99
N ARG A 97 2.47 -6.43 -10.39
CA ARG A 97 3.66 -7.29 -10.42
C ARG A 97 4.49 -7.15 -9.16
N VAL A 98 4.92 -8.27 -8.60
CA VAL A 98 5.87 -8.34 -7.49
C VAL A 98 6.93 -9.41 -7.78
N THR A 99 8.16 -9.17 -7.33
CA THR A 99 9.30 -10.07 -7.57
C THR A 99 9.71 -10.74 -6.28
N ASP A 100 9.70 -12.05 -6.30
CA ASP A 100 10.31 -12.92 -5.30
C ASP A 100 11.72 -13.25 -5.79
N THR A 101 12.71 -12.54 -5.24
CA THR A 101 14.11 -12.73 -5.60
C THR A 101 14.69 -14.02 -5.04
N ASP A 102 14.18 -14.46 -3.91
CA ASP A 102 14.70 -15.62 -3.18
C ASP A 102 14.36 -16.92 -3.93
N HIS A 103 13.17 -16.98 -4.53
CA HIS A 103 12.73 -18.09 -5.36
C HIS A 103 12.95 -17.87 -6.87
N GLY A 104 13.44 -16.70 -7.26
CA GLY A 104 13.64 -16.36 -8.67
C GLY A 104 12.34 -16.28 -9.48
N VAL A 105 11.24 -15.79 -8.87
CA VAL A 105 9.90 -15.77 -9.47
C VAL A 105 9.36 -14.35 -9.53
N VAL A 106 8.63 -14.05 -10.59
CA VAL A 106 7.82 -12.83 -10.72
C VAL A 106 6.36 -13.21 -10.71
N PHE A 107 5.61 -12.66 -9.79
CA PHE A 107 4.14 -12.75 -9.80
C PHE A 107 3.55 -11.57 -10.55
N GLU A 108 2.54 -11.83 -11.35
CA GLU A 108 1.80 -10.77 -12.05
C GLU A 108 0.32 -11.09 -12.17
N THR A 109 -0.49 -10.05 -12.11
CA THR A 109 -1.89 -10.10 -12.52
C THR A 109 -2.02 -9.60 -13.95
N ARG A 110 -3.14 -9.90 -14.63
CA ARG A 110 -3.38 -9.45 -15.99
C ARG A 110 -4.86 -9.39 -16.33
N ARG A 111 -5.16 -8.67 -17.40
CA ARG A 111 -6.49 -8.64 -17.98
C ARG A 111 -6.98 -10.05 -18.34
N GLY A 112 -8.27 -10.28 -18.12
CA GLY A 112 -8.90 -11.56 -18.44
C GLY A 112 -8.57 -12.70 -17.48
N LEU A 113 -7.88 -12.44 -16.36
CA LEU A 113 -7.51 -13.47 -15.39
C LEU A 113 -7.93 -13.08 -13.97
N LEU A 114 -8.91 -13.75 -13.42
CA LEU A 114 -9.17 -13.76 -11.99
C LEU A 114 -8.18 -14.73 -11.31
N GLY A 115 -7.04 -14.20 -10.89
CA GLY A 115 -5.92 -15.01 -10.42
C GLY A 115 -4.57 -14.34 -10.62
N VAL A 116 -3.52 -15.10 -10.42
CA VAL A 116 -2.13 -14.65 -10.53
C VAL A 116 -1.30 -15.61 -11.39
N ARG A 117 -0.33 -15.09 -12.13
CA ARG A 117 0.69 -15.87 -12.83
C ARG A 117 2.01 -15.80 -12.11
N ALA A 118 2.72 -16.91 -12.08
CA ALA A 118 4.11 -16.99 -11.66
C ALA A 118 4.99 -17.22 -12.90
N LEU A 119 6.00 -16.36 -13.05
CA LEU A 119 6.97 -16.42 -14.14
C LEU A 119 8.37 -16.62 -13.58
N ASP A 120 9.19 -17.40 -14.25
CA ASP A 120 10.63 -17.45 -13.95
C ASP A 120 11.26 -16.05 -14.14
N LEU A 121 11.97 -15.57 -13.13
CA LEU A 121 12.52 -14.22 -13.11
C LEU A 121 13.53 -13.99 -14.24
N ARG A 122 14.34 -14.99 -14.56
CA ARG A 122 15.41 -14.91 -15.55
C ARG A 122 14.91 -15.08 -16.98
N THR A 123 14.11 -16.13 -17.22
CA THR A 123 13.68 -16.52 -18.56
C THR A 123 12.36 -15.89 -18.99
N LYS A 124 11.60 -15.32 -18.03
CA LYS A 124 10.24 -14.81 -18.20
C LYS A 124 9.23 -15.87 -18.67
N ARG A 125 9.62 -17.13 -18.63
CA ARG A 125 8.69 -18.24 -18.96
C ARG A 125 7.69 -18.43 -17.85
N ARG A 126 6.45 -18.73 -18.24
CA ARG A 126 5.38 -19.01 -17.28
C ARG A 126 5.65 -20.34 -16.57
N LEU A 127 5.68 -20.29 -15.26
CA LEU A 127 5.74 -21.45 -14.38
C LEU A 127 4.33 -21.93 -14.06
N TYR A 128 3.50 -21.06 -13.50
CA TYR A 128 2.16 -21.41 -13.02
C TYR A 128 1.11 -20.34 -13.37
N VAL A 129 -0.16 -20.77 -13.36
CA VAL A 129 -1.34 -19.90 -13.34
C VAL A 129 -2.25 -20.39 -12.22
N THR A 130 -2.39 -19.56 -11.20
CA THR A 130 -3.26 -19.83 -10.05
C THR A 130 -4.55 -19.03 -10.20
N ARG A 131 -5.69 -19.71 -10.38
CA ARG A 131 -7.02 -19.11 -10.47
C ARG A 131 -7.68 -19.13 -9.10
N PHE A 132 -8.49 -18.10 -8.80
CA PHE A 132 -9.23 -18.03 -7.54
C PHE A 132 -10.48 -18.91 -7.62
N LYS A 133 -10.35 -20.16 -7.17
CA LYS A 133 -11.45 -21.14 -7.17
C LYS A 133 -12.55 -20.71 -6.20
N GLY A 134 -13.80 -20.85 -6.63
CA GLY A 134 -14.98 -20.48 -5.84
C GLY A 134 -15.38 -19.00 -5.96
N PHE A 135 -14.67 -18.21 -6.76
CA PHE A 135 -14.94 -16.80 -7.00
C PHE A 135 -15.27 -16.57 -8.48
N THR A 136 -16.12 -15.57 -8.72
CA THR A 136 -16.59 -15.24 -10.06
C THR A 136 -16.26 -13.80 -10.40
N TRP A 137 -16.12 -13.51 -11.69
CA TRP A 137 -15.86 -12.19 -12.20
C TRP A 137 -16.42 -12.07 -13.61
N ASN A 138 -17.05 -10.93 -13.87
CA ASN A 138 -17.55 -10.60 -15.20
C ASN A 138 -16.79 -9.37 -15.74
N PRO A 139 -15.95 -9.53 -16.76
CA PRO A 139 -15.12 -8.45 -17.31
C PRO A 139 -15.93 -7.30 -17.94
N ARG A 140 -17.23 -7.50 -18.20
CA ARG A 140 -18.09 -6.44 -18.75
C ARG A 140 -18.55 -5.43 -17.69
N PHE A 141 -18.54 -5.82 -16.40
CA PHE A 141 -19.12 -5.03 -15.33
C PHE A 141 -18.14 -4.82 -14.15
N GLY A 142 -16.97 -5.42 -14.19
CA GLY A 142 -15.97 -5.34 -13.14
C GLY A 142 -14.64 -4.78 -13.63
N PRO A 143 -13.72 -4.52 -12.71
CA PRO A 143 -12.37 -4.07 -13.04
C PRO A 143 -11.62 -5.09 -13.89
N ASP A 144 -10.81 -4.61 -14.83
CA ASP A 144 -9.95 -5.47 -15.66
C ASP A 144 -8.54 -4.83 -15.78
N PRO A 145 -7.51 -5.41 -15.20
CA PRO A 145 -7.47 -6.70 -14.50
C PRO A 145 -8.25 -6.70 -13.17
N PRO A 146 -8.84 -7.86 -12.80
CA PRO A 146 -9.66 -7.97 -11.58
C PRO A 146 -8.81 -7.92 -10.29
N SER A 147 -7.52 -8.19 -10.39
CA SER A 147 -6.59 -8.19 -9.26
C SER A 147 -5.57 -7.08 -9.44
N HIS A 148 -5.64 -6.02 -8.65
CA HIS A 148 -4.74 -4.86 -8.70
C HIS A 148 -3.80 -4.76 -7.51
N GLY A 149 -3.87 -5.67 -6.56
CA GLY A 149 -3.01 -5.68 -5.39
C GLY A 149 -2.23 -6.98 -5.31
N LEU A 150 -0.92 -6.90 -5.39
CA LEU A 150 0.00 -7.98 -5.08
C LEU A 150 1.00 -7.50 -4.05
N SER A 151 1.22 -8.29 -3.00
CA SER A 151 2.28 -8.00 -2.04
C SER A 151 2.86 -9.30 -1.50
N LEU A 152 4.19 -9.38 -1.45
CA LEU A 152 4.92 -10.45 -0.78
C LEU A 152 5.21 -10.03 0.65
N ALA A 153 4.97 -10.93 1.59
CA ALA A 153 5.36 -10.72 2.97
C ALA A 153 6.90 -10.66 3.06
N PRO A 154 7.47 -9.66 3.77
CA PRO A 154 8.93 -9.51 3.85
C PRO A 154 9.60 -10.53 4.77
N ASP A 155 8.85 -11.17 5.66
CA ASP A 155 9.34 -12.01 6.75
C ASP A 155 8.97 -13.51 6.59
N ARG A 156 8.13 -13.84 5.60
CA ARG A 156 7.65 -15.21 5.36
C ARG A 156 7.28 -15.44 3.90
N PRO A 157 7.25 -16.70 3.42
CA PRO A 157 6.95 -17.01 2.03
C PRO A 157 5.44 -16.95 1.74
N GLU A 158 4.83 -15.79 1.92
CA GLU A 158 3.42 -15.55 1.63
C GLU A 158 3.22 -14.50 0.54
N LEU A 159 2.40 -14.84 -0.45
CA LEU A 159 1.89 -13.92 -1.45
C LEU A 159 0.44 -13.57 -1.12
N TRP A 160 0.17 -12.29 -0.97
CA TRP A 160 -1.17 -11.74 -0.78
C TRP A 160 -1.68 -11.12 -2.08
N VAL A 161 -2.90 -11.46 -2.47
CA VAL A 161 -3.47 -11.04 -3.75
C VAL A 161 -4.89 -10.52 -3.55
N LEU A 162 -5.14 -9.30 -3.96
CA LEU A 162 -6.46 -8.68 -3.88
C LEU A 162 -7.34 -9.15 -5.04
N ASP A 163 -8.49 -9.71 -4.72
CA ASP A 163 -9.62 -9.97 -5.61
C ASP A 163 -10.62 -8.82 -5.49
N ALA A 164 -10.44 -7.79 -6.30
CA ALA A 164 -11.25 -6.58 -6.21
C ALA A 164 -12.75 -6.82 -6.50
N PRO A 165 -13.15 -7.60 -7.53
CA PRO A 165 -14.55 -7.89 -7.79
C PRO A 165 -15.30 -8.52 -6.61
N ASN A 166 -14.60 -9.36 -5.84
CA ASN A 166 -15.18 -10.10 -4.72
C ASN A 166 -14.87 -9.48 -3.36
N SER A 167 -14.04 -8.43 -3.31
CA SER A 167 -13.62 -7.74 -2.09
C SER A 167 -13.00 -8.69 -1.06
N VAL A 168 -12.07 -9.52 -1.56
CA VAL A 168 -11.37 -10.55 -0.81
C VAL A 168 -9.88 -10.49 -1.08
N ILE A 169 -9.08 -10.77 -0.08
CA ILE A 169 -7.65 -11.01 -0.23
C ILE A 169 -7.40 -12.51 -0.13
N HIS A 170 -6.76 -13.08 -1.13
CA HIS A 170 -6.30 -14.46 -1.13
C HIS A 170 -4.84 -14.52 -0.68
N ILE A 171 -4.55 -15.39 0.28
CA ILE A 171 -3.21 -15.60 0.83
C ILE A 171 -2.71 -16.96 0.35
N PHE A 172 -1.51 -16.96 -0.23
CA PHE A 172 -0.87 -18.15 -0.76
C PHE A 172 0.49 -18.38 -0.10
N ASP A 173 0.75 -19.63 0.24
CA ASP A 173 2.08 -20.14 0.53
C ASP A 173 2.87 -20.27 -0.78
N VAL A 174 4.05 -19.71 -0.81
CA VAL A 174 4.94 -19.72 -1.98
C VAL A 174 6.30 -20.35 -1.68
N SER A 175 6.43 -21.04 -0.53
CA SER A 175 7.68 -21.63 -0.04
C SER A 175 8.27 -22.72 -0.93
N GLU A 176 7.40 -23.40 -1.71
CA GLU A 176 7.85 -24.52 -2.57
C GLU A 176 8.18 -24.08 -4.01
N LEU A 177 8.16 -22.78 -4.29
CA LEU A 177 8.54 -22.28 -5.61
C LEU A 177 10.03 -22.45 -5.88
N PRO A 178 10.42 -22.66 -7.13
CA PRO A 178 9.59 -22.85 -8.32
C PRO A 178 9.11 -24.30 -8.54
N GLY A 179 9.35 -25.18 -7.58
CA GLY A 179 9.08 -26.63 -7.70
C GLY A 179 7.59 -26.99 -7.70
N ALA A 180 6.76 -26.24 -6.97
CA ALA A 180 5.32 -26.45 -6.91
C ALA A 180 4.54 -25.12 -7.07
N PRO A 181 3.26 -25.17 -7.48
CA PRO A 181 2.42 -23.96 -7.60
C PRO A 181 2.09 -23.36 -6.23
N PRO A 182 1.81 -22.04 -6.16
CA PRO A 182 1.31 -21.40 -4.97
C PRO A 182 0.12 -22.15 -4.37
N ARG A 183 0.17 -22.42 -3.06
CA ARG A 183 -0.86 -23.14 -2.33
C ARG A 183 -1.71 -22.15 -1.51
N ARG A 184 -3.02 -22.10 -1.77
CA ARG A 184 -3.93 -21.21 -1.03
C ARG A 184 -3.99 -21.60 0.44
N LEU A 185 -3.77 -20.61 1.31
CA LEU A 185 -3.83 -20.75 2.76
C LEU A 185 -5.19 -20.30 3.30
N GLU A 186 -5.58 -19.08 2.96
CA GLU A 186 -6.74 -18.42 3.53
C GLU A 186 -7.28 -17.30 2.65
N ASP A 187 -8.49 -16.85 2.97
CA ASP A 187 -9.15 -15.69 2.38
C ASP A 187 -9.57 -14.72 3.47
N VAL A 188 -9.19 -13.46 3.31
CA VAL A 188 -9.64 -12.37 4.18
C VAL A 188 -10.65 -11.53 3.42
N ARG A 189 -11.89 -11.48 3.92
CA ARG A 189 -12.92 -10.61 3.36
C ARG A 189 -12.71 -9.19 3.86
N LEU A 190 -12.77 -8.22 2.96
CA LEU A 190 -12.66 -6.81 3.31
C LEU A 190 -13.88 -6.33 4.09
N SER A 191 -13.70 -5.28 4.89
CA SER A 191 -14.75 -4.67 5.72
C SER A 191 -15.85 -4.03 4.88
N LYS A 192 -15.49 -3.55 3.69
CA LYS A 192 -16.40 -2.93 2.72
C LYS A 192 -16.13 -3.43 1.31
N PRO A 193 -17.14 -3.52 0.44
CA PRO A 193 -16.93 -3.79 -0.97
C PRO A 193 -16.10 -2.67 -1.62
N ILE A 194 -15.07 -3.06 -2.38
CA ILE A 194 -14.25 -2.10 -3.16
C ILE A 194 -14.66 -2.03 -4.63
N SER A 195 -15.72 -2.71 -5.00
CA SER A 195 -16.34 -2.68 -6.34
C SER A 195 -17.84 -2.38 -6.21
N GLY A 196 -18.41 -1.71 -7.23
CA GLY A 196 -19.83 -1.36 -7.24
C GLY A 196 -20.13 -0.06 -6.47
N GLU A 197 -21.42 0.17 -6.17
CA GLU A 197 -21.93 1.42 -5.58
C GLU A 197 -21.48 1.65 -4.13
N GLU A 198 -21.23 0.57 -3.39
CA GLU A 198 -20.79 0.62 -1.99
C GLU A 198 -19.29 0.89 -1.82
N ASN A 199 -18.56 1.00 -2.95
CA ASN A 199 -17.13 1.31 -2.92
C ASN A 199 -16.88 2.63 -2.16
N PRO A 200 -16.03 2.64 -1.12
CA PRO A 200 -15.68 3.84 -0.38
C PRO A 200 -14.88 4.86 -1.21
N CYS A 201 -14.24 4.44 -2.27
CA CYS A 201 -13.54 5.35 -3.17
C CYS A 201 -14.53 6.27 -3.87
N LYS A 202 -14.33 7.58 -3.74
CA LYS A 202 -15.18 8.63 -4.35
C LYS A 202 -14.46 9.41 -5.46
N ARG A 203 -13.14 9.25 -5.59
CA ARG A 203 -12.31 9.97 -6.56
C ARG A 203 -11.28 9.04 -7.15
N ALA A 204 -10.95 9.24 -8.42
CA ALA A 204 -9.87 8.51 -9.12
C ALA A 204 -9.94 6.96 -9.01
N CYS A 205 -11.14 6.42 -8.93
CA CYS A 205 -11.39 4.99 -8.69
C CYS A 205 -11.17 4.08 -9.92
N GLY A 206 -10.49 4.56 -10.93
CA GLY A 206 -10.28 3.81 -12.20
C GLY A 206 -9.30 2.64 -12.10
N ARG A 207 -8.56 2.53 -11.00
CA ARG A 207 -7.67 1.40 -10.72
C ARG A 207 -7.92 0.97 -9.29
N ILE A 208 -8.74 -0.03 -9.12
CA ILE A 208 -9.24 -0.46 -7.83
C ILE A 208 -8.21 -1.34 -7.12
N GLY A 209 -7.82 -0.92 -5.93
CA GLY A 209 -7.05 -1.68 -4.97
C GLY A 209 -5.53 -1.57 -5.12
N SER A 210 -4.88 -1.65 -3.99
CA SER A 210 -3.46 -1.89 -3.86
C SER A 210 -3.23 -2.69 -2.58
N LEU A 211 -2.17 -3.47 -2.51
CA LEU A 211 -1.73 -4.13 -1.29
C LEU A 211 -0.31 -3.76 -0.98
N LEU A 212 -0.04 -3.53 0.29
CA LEU A 212 1.28 -3.18 0.74
C LEU A 212 1.55 -3.70 2.15
N HIS A 213 2.54 -4.57 2.29
CA HIS A 213 3.04 -4.95 3.60
C HIS A 213 3.84 -3.82 4.24
N SER A 214 3.74 -3.68 5.56
CA SER A 214 4.73 -2.94 6.34
C SER A 214 6.11 -3.59 6.20
N ALA A 215 7.17 -2.81 6.42
CA ALA A 215 8.55 -3.30 6.25
C ALA A 215 8.89 -4.44 7.22
N ASP A 216 8.27 -4.45 8.40
CA ASP A 216 8.41 -5.52 9.40
C ASP A 216 7.48 -6.73 9.16
N GLY A 217 6.64 -6.68 8.13
CA GLY A 217 5.70 -7.74 7.78
C GLY A 217 4.47 -7.85 8.70
N ARG A 218 4.32 -6.96 9.67
CA ARG A 218 3.24 -7.05 10.67
C ARG A 218 1.87 -6.67 10.13
N PHE A 219 1.80 -5.72 9.19
CA PHE A 219 0.55 -5.22 8.65
C PHE A 219 0.50 -5.31 7.13
N VAL A 220 -0.72 -5.44 6.60
CA VAL A 220 -1.04 -5.19 5.19
C VAL A 220 -2.04 -4.07 5.11
N TYR A 221 -1.72 -3.07 4.31
CA TYR A 221 -2.57 -1.93 4.00
C TYR A 221 -3.28 -2.15 2.68
N VAL A 222 -4.59 -1.96 2.67
CA VAL A 222 -5.44 -2.16 1.49
C VAL A 222 -5.90 -0.82 0.94
N GLY A 223 -5.27 -0.38 -0.13
CA GLY A 223 -5.70 0.85 -0.82
C GLY A 223 -7.11 0.72 -1.39
N ASP A 224 -7.84 1.83 -1.43
CA ASP A 224 -9.25 1.98 -1.79
C ASP A 224 -10.26 1.35 -0.79
N ALA A 225 -9.88 0.32 -0.03
CA ALA A 225 -10.70 -0.23 1.05
C ALA A 225 -10.45 0.47 2.39
N GLY A 226 -9.22 0.88 2.63
CA GLY A 226 -8.78 1.47 3.89
C GLY A 226 -8.40 0.45 4.96
N ASP A 227 -8.66 -0.82 4.75
CA ASP A 227 -8.40 -1.85 5.76
C ASP A 227 -6.92 -2.02 6.04
N VAL A 228 -6.60 -2.16 7.33
CA VAL A 228 -5.28 -2.58 7.83
C VAL A 228 -5.46 -3.94 8.47
N ILE A 229 -4.70 -4.92 7.99
CA ILE A 229 -4.81 -6.31 8.40
C ILE A 229 -3.54 -6.67 9.17
N ASP A 230 -3.67 -7.21 10.38
CA ASP A 230 -2.57 -7.86 11.09
C ASP A 230 -2.27 -9.18 10.39
N THR A 231 -1.04 -9.36 9.93
CA THR A 231 -0.66 -10.51 9.09
C THR A 231 -0.57 -11.80 9.87
N ARG A 232 -0.41 -11.74 11.18
CA ARG A 232 -0.32 -12.91 12.04
C ARG A 232 -1.69 -13.49 12.39
N THR A 233 -2.65 -12.61 12.74
CA THR A 233 -4.03 -13.01 13.07
C THR A 233 -4.92 -13.07 11.85
N ARG A 234 -4.54 -12.36 10.77
CA ARG A 234 -5.32 -12.17 9.54
C ARG A 234 -6.64 -11.45 9.76
N GLU A 235 -6.71 -10.69 10.84
CA GLU A 235 -7.85 -9.87 11.21
C GLU A 235 -7.66 -8.42 10.79
N ILE A 236 -8.76 -7.76 10.41
CA ILE A 236 -8.78 -6.32 10.17
C ILE A 236 -8.71 -5.61 11.52
N VAL A 237 -7.64 -4.86 11.75
CA VAL A 237 -7.37 -4.17 13.02
C VAL A 237 -7.65 -2.68 12.97
N ALA A 238 -7.77 -2.10 11.78
CA ALA A 238 -8.13 -0.70 11.57
C ALA A 238 -8.70 -0.48 10.17
N ASN A 239 -9.38 0.65 9.98
CA ASN A 239 -9.74 1.14 8.65
C ASN A 239 -9.35 2.62 8.55
N LEU A 240 -8.48 2.94 7.60
CA LEU A 240 -7.96 4.28 7.39
C LEU A 240 -8.73 4.96 6.26
N GLU A 241 -9.59 5.92 6.59
CA GLU A 241 -10.36 6.68 5.60
C GLU A 241 -9.47 7.36 4.54
N ALA A 242 -8.27 7.77 4.92
CA ALA A 242 -7.31 8.35 3.99
C ALA A 242 -6.96 7.40 2.83
N LEU A 243 -6.98 6.09 3.05
CA LEU A 243 -6.73 5.09 2.02
C LEU A 243 -7.92 4.84 1.08
N HIS A 244 -9.14 5.30 1.40
CA HIS A 244 -10.31 5.11 0.53
C HIS A 244 -10.16 5.79 -0.83
N ASN A 245 -9.32 6.82 -0.94
CA ASN A 245 -9.10 7.57 -2.18
C ASN A 245 -7.62 7.73 -2.51
N SER A 246 -6.76 6.95 -1.87
CA SER A 246 -5.31 7.01 -2.08
C SER A 246 -4.70 5.64 -2.24
N ARG A 247 -3.70 5.58 -3.09
CA ARG A 247 -2.81 4.42 -3.29
C ARG A 247 -1.36 4.79 -3.04
N VAL A 248 -1.14 6.04 -2.65
CA VAL A 248 0.19 6.55 -2.37
C VAL A 248 0.41 6.50 -0.88
N GLN A 249 1.26 5.57 -0.47
CA GLN A 249 1.57 5.33 0.92
C GLN A 249 3.06 4.98 1.08
N LEU A 250 3.60 5.30 2.24
CA LEU A 250 4.98 4.98 2.59
C LEU A 250 5.11 4.80 4.10
N GLU A 251 6.06 3.98 4.50
CA GLU A 251 6.42 3.81 5.89
C GLU A 251 7.58 4.73 6.25
N VAL A 252 7.49 5.38 7.40
CA VAL A 252 8.52 6.28 7.93
C VAL A 252 8.83 5.88 9.36
N ASP A 253 10.08 5.53 9.61
CA ASP A 253 10.61 5.39 10.95
C ASP A 253 11.23 6.71 11.40
N TRP A 254 10.84 7.18 12.57
CA TRP A 254 11.46 8.35 13.19
C TRP A 254 12.41 7.88 14.29
N VAL A 255 13.73 7.97 14.01
CA VAL A 255 14.77 7.44 14.88
C VAL A 255 15.76 8.55 15.24
N GLY A 256 15.94 8.82 16.53
CA GLY A 256 16.91 9.81 17.00
C GLY A 256 16.73 11.20 16.39
N GLY A 257 15.49 11.64 16.18
CA GLY A 257 15.17 12.94 15.60
C GLY A 257 15.31 13.01 14.07
N LYS A 258 15.46 11.88 13.38
CA LYS A 258 15.61 11.82 11.93
C LYS A 258 14.62 10.82 11.32
N ALA A 259 14.10 11.17 10.15
CA ALA A 259 13.30 10.24 9.36
C ALA A 259 14.21 9.18 8.73
N ALA A 260 13.85 7.92 8.90
CA ALA A 260 14.38 6.79 8.18
C ALA A 260 13.26 6.15 7.35
N PHE A 261 13.62 5.65 6.18
CA PHE A 261 12.66 4.99 5.30
C PHE A 261 13.04 3.51 5.24
N PRO A 262 12.31 2.63 5.94
CA PRO A 262 12.54 1.21 5.82
C PRO A 262 12.30 0.81 4.37
N GLY A 263 13.34 0.31 3.74
CA GLY A 263 13.28 -0.08 2.33
C GLY A 263 12.27 -1.21 2.16
N ARG A 264 11.29 -1.01 1.30
CA ARG A 264 10.41 -2.09 0.85
C ARG A 264 11.19 -2.99 -0.10
N LYS A 265 11.24 -4.28 0.21
CA LYS A 265 11.87 -5.29 -0.65
C LYS A 265 11.08 -5.55 -1.92
#